data_2939a53cd9e4eeaaeb099ae77b031585
#
_entry.id   2939a53cd9e4eeaaeb099ae77b031585
#
_cell.length_a   1.000
_cell.length_b   1.000
_cell.length_c   1.000
_cell.angle_alpha   90.00
_cell.angle_beta   90.00
_cell.angle_gamma   90.00
#
_symmetry.space_group_name_H-M   'P 1'
#
loop_
_entity.id
_entity.type
_entity.pdbx_description
1 polymer ?
#
loop_
_entity_poly.entity_id
_entity_poly.type
_entity_poly.pdbx_seq_one_letter_code
_entity_poly.pdbx_strand_id
1 'polypeptide(L)'
;YVLYGAISSCNLIIANAPTATEATDAERKEVMAYAKVIRALCYDVLVNYYADTYDKATAAEKRSVPLIASADIDAPYTQVSIQEMYDFIIQDTKEAIEMGIPAQSMTAIHPNLGAAYALLARVYLQMQNYDEALRYANLALEQNNQLFDWNAFYEEHQAAIDEPDNYDKIVTPMQYDYVENYYLRYGVQSNFDSYEYNIPVERAERFEEGDARFLSRWKLKVDNNDTYYKALESGFFNHGGLTTCE
;
A
#
# COMPACT_ATOMS: atom_id res chain seq x y z
N TYR A 1 -9.13 -9.82 -10.98
CA TYR A 1 -9.02 -11.22 -10.52
C TYR A 1 -8.14 -11.35 -9.27
N VAL A 2 -6.95 -10.74 -9.23
CA VAL A 2 -6.00 -10.91 -8.11
C VAL A 2 -6.58 -10.46 -6.77
N LEU A 3 -7.19 -9.27 -6.70
CA LEU A 3 -7.72 -8.72 -5.44
C LEU A 3 -8.89 -9.56 -4.88
N TYR A 4 -9.80 -10.02 -5.72
CA TYR A 4 -10.88 -10.92 -5.24
C TYR A 4 -10.35 -12.28 -4.82
N GLY A 5 -9.26 -12.77 -5.40
CA GLY A 5 -8.56 -13.97 -4.91
C GLY A 5 -8.00 -13.77 -3.50
N ALA A 6 -7.37 -12.62 -3.24
CA ALA A 6 -6.90 -12.26 -1.90
C ALA A 6 -8.06 -12.11 -0.91
N ILE A 7 -9.15 -11.45 -1.30
CA ILE A 7 -10.37 -11.32 -0.49
C ILE A 7 -10.94 -12.70 -0.12
N SER A 8 -11.01 -13.63 -1.09
CA SER A 8 -11.48 -15.00 -0.84
C SER A 8 -10.59 -15.72 0.16
N SER A 9 -9.26 -15.60 0.05
CA SER A 9 -8.32 -16.15 1.02
C SER A 9 -8.50 -15.54 2.41
N CYS A 10 -8.70 -14.23 2.51
CA CYS A 10 -9.00 -13.57 3.78
C CYS A 10 -10.31 -14.08 4.39
N ASN A 11 -11.36 -14.25 3.59
CA ASN A 11 -12.63 -14.79 4.04
C ASN A 11 -12.48 -16.22 4.62
N LEU A 12 -11.68 -17.08 3.95
CA LEU A 12 -11.37 -18.42 4.43
C LEU A 12 -10.62 -18.39 5.77
N ILE A 13 -9.63 -17.52 5.92
CA ILE A 13 -8.89 -17.34 7.16
C ILE A 13 -9.83 -16.90 8.29
N ILE A 14 -10.63 -15.86 8.07
CA ILE A 14 -11.55 -15.32 9.07
C ILE A 14 -12.58 -16.37 9.50
N ALA A 15 -13.07 -17.19 8.58
CA ALA A 15 -14.06 -18.22 8.88
C ALA A 15 -13.47 -19.42 9.64
N ASN A 16 -12.24 -19.82 9.34
CA ASN A 16 -11.66 -21.07 9.86
C ASN A 16 -10.72 -20.86 11.05
N ALA A 17 -10.07 -19.71 11.20
CA ALA A 17 -9.17 -19.44 12.31
C ALA A 17 -9.79 -19.69 13.69
N PRO A 18 -11.08 -19.36 13.97
CA PRO A 18 -11.71 -19.62 15.26
C PRO A 18 -11.73 -21.10 15.67
N THR A 19 -11.69 -22.02 14.70
CA THR A 19 -11.77 -23.48 14.92
C THR A 19 -10.40 -24.17 14.90
N ALA A 20 -9.30 -23.44 14.69
CA ALA A 20 -7.96 -24.00 14.68
C ALA A 20 -7.55 -24.50 16.06
N THR A 21 -7.39 -25.83 16.20
CA THR A 21 -7.20 -26.48 17.51
C THR A 21 -5.78 -26.41 18.04
N GLU A 22 -4.79 -26.24 17.17
CA GLU A 22 -3.36 -26.17 17.52
C GLU A 22 -2.85 -24.76 17.78
N ALA A 23 -3.72 -23.74 17.63
CA ALA A 23 -3.39 -22.34 17.84
C ALA A 23 -3.99 -21.82 19.15
N THR A 24 -3.30 -20.89 19.79
CA THR A 24 -3.82 -20.14 20.95
C THR A 24 -4.89 -19.13 20.52
N ASP A 25 -5.68 -18.62 21.45
CA ASP A 25 -6.67 -17.57 21.18
C ASP A 25 -6.01 -16.28 20.66
N ALA A 26 -4.81 -15.98 21.12
CA ALA A 26 -4.04 -14.81 20.66
C ALA A 26 -3.62 -14.99 19.19
N GLU A 27 -3.06 -16.13 18.82
CA GLU A 27 -2.64 -16.42 17.43
C GLU A 27 -3.84 -16.44 16.47
N ARG A 28 -4.99 -17.01 16.91
CA ARG A 28 -6.22 -16.96 16.12
C ARG A 28 -6.69 -15.55 15.86
N LYS A 29 -6.71 -14.69 16.89
CA LYS A 29 -7.09 -13.27 16.76
C LYS A 29 -6.12 -12.49 15.89
N GLU A 30 -4.83 -12.72 16.05
CA GLU A 30 -3.80 -12.04 15.27
C GLU A 30 -3.93 -12.34 13.77
N VAL A 31 -4.05 -13.60 13.39
CA VAL A 31 -4.19 -13.98 11.98
C VAL A 31 -5.51 -13.49 11.38
N MET A 32 -6.57 -13.44 12.17
CA MET A 32 -7.84 -12.85 11.75
C MET A 32 -7.72 -11.32 11.56
N ALA A 33 -7.01 -10.65 12.45
CA ALA A 33 -6.75 -9.21 12.35
C ALA A 33 -5.97 -8.87 11.08
N TYR A 34 -4.90 -9.64 10.77
CA TYR A 34 -4.18 -9.49 9.50
C TYR A 34 -5.10 -9.68 8.28
N ALA A 35 -5.90 -10.74 8.29
CA ALA A 35 -6.80 -11.01 7.18
C ALA A 35 -7.85 -9.90 6.99
N LYS A 36 -8.35 -9.30 8.07
CA LYS A 36 -9.30 -8.18 8.00
C LYS A 36 -8.66 -6.93 7.42
N VAL A 37 -7.47 -6.54 7.84
CA VAL A 37 -6.77 -5.38 7.28
C VAL A 37 -6.44 -5.60 5.80
N ILE A 38 -5.95 -6.78 5.41
CA ILE A 38 -5.66 -7.09 4.01
C ILE A 38 -6.94 -7.06 3.17
N ARG A 39 -8.04 -7.61 3.66
CA ARG A 39 -9.33 -7.57 2.98
C ARG A 39 -9.84 -6.14 2.81
N ALA A 40 -9.74 -5.34 3.85
CA ALA A 40 -10.10 -3.91 3.81
C ALA A 40 -9.25 -3.14 2.79
N LEU A 41 -7.92 -3.36 2.78
CA LEU A 41 -7.03 -2.78 1.76
C LEU A 41 -7.40 -3.19 0.34
N CYS A 42 -7.75 -4.46 0.12
CA CYS A 42 -8.19 -4.92 -1.21
C CYS A 42 -9.47 -4.20 -1.66
N TYR A 43 -10.42 -3.98 -0.76
CA TYR A 43 -11.64 -3.24 -1.07
C TYR A 43 -11.38 -1.74 -1.25
N ASP A 44 -10.48 -1.14 -0.49
CA ASP A 44 -10.08 0.26 -0.69
C ASP A 44 -9.50 0.45 -2.11
N VAL A 45 -8.62 -0.44 -2.55
CA VAL A 45 -8.09 -0.41 -3.94
C VAL A 45 -9.22 -0.60 -4.96
N LEU A 46 -10.10 -1.59 -4.77
CA LEU A 46 -11.18 -1.86 -5.72
C LEU A 46 -12.16 -0.69 -5.85
N VAL A 47 -12.57 -0.06 -4.74
CA VAL A 47 -13.49 1.07 -4.78
C VAL A 47 -12.87 2.27 -5.48
N ASN A 48 -11.58 2.53 -5.25
CA ASN A 48 -10.88 3.65 -5.88
C ASN A 48 -10.68 3.47 -7.39
N TYR A 49 -10.59 2.22 -7.88
CA TYR A 49 -10.41 1.96 -9.32
C TYR A 49 -11.73 1.81 -10.10
N TYR A 50 -12.80 1.34 -9.44
CA TYR A 50 -14.00 0.87 -10.15
C TYR A 50 -15.30 1.52 -9.71
N ALA A 51 -15.26 2.41 -8.72
CA ALA A 51 -16.43 3.20 -8.31
C ALA A 51 -16.19 4.70 -8.51
N ASP A 52 -17.26 5.48 -8.42
CA ASP A 52 -17.14 6.93 -8.38
C ASP A 52 -16.45 7.40 -7.10
N THR A 53 -15.83 8.57 -7.16
CA THR A 53 -15.31 9.24 -5.96
C THR A 53 -16.40 9.39 -4.90
N TYR A 54 -16.03 9.19 -3.63
CA TYR A 54 -16.97 9.36 -2.53
C TYR A 54 -17.52 10.79 -2.50
N ASP A 55 -18.82 10.89 -2.47
CA ASP A 55 -19.55 12.14 -2.24
C ASP A 55 -20.67 11.83 -1.25
N LYS A 56 -20.62 12.45 -0.09
CA LYS A 56 -21.56 12.25 1.02
C LYS A 56 -23.04 12.41 0.60
N ALA A 57 -23.31 13.26 -0.39
CA ALA A 57 -24.67 13.49 -0.85
C ALA A 57 -25.24 12.32 -1.69
N THR A 58 -24.36 11.55 -2.34
CA THR A 58 -24.75 10.51 -3.31
C THR A 58 -24.21 9.12 -3.01
N ALA A 59 -23.28 8.98 -2.07
CA ALA A 59 -22.59 7.72 -1.78
C ALA A 59 -23.53 6.56 -1.39
N ALA A 60 -24.65 6.85 -0.76
CA ALA A 60 -25.66 5.85 -0.40
C ALA A 60 -26.48 5.34 -1.60
N GLU A 61 -26.52 6.09 -2.69
CA GLU A 61 -27.32 5.78 -3.88
C GLU A 61 -26.47 5.16 -4.99
N LYS A 62 -25.21 5.61 -5.12
CA LYS A 62 -24.28 5.15 -6.14
C LYS A 62 -23.72 3.77 -5.80
N ARG A 63 -23.59 2.94 -6.84
CA ARG A 63 -23.08 1.58 -6.69
C ARG A 63 -21.56 1.56 -6.66
N SER A 64 -21.05 0.71 -5.78
CA SER A 64 -19.64 0.35 -5.67
C SER A 64 -19.38 -1.00 -6.37
N VAL A 65 -18.35 -1.70 -5.94
CA VAL A 65 -17.99 -3.05 -6.40
C VAL A 65 -18.77 -4.13 -5.62
N PRO A 66 -18.84 -5.37 -6.11
CA PRO A 66 -19.46 -6.47 -5.35
C PRO A 66 -18.76 -6.70 -4.01
N LEU A 67 -19.54 -6.79 -2.94
CA LEU A 67 -19.06 -7.14 -1.60
C LEU A 67 -19.19 -8.66 -1.38
N ILE A 68 -18.03 -9.32 -1.21
CA ILE A 68 -17.93 -10.76 -0.91
C ILE A 68 -17.27 -10.90 0.45
N ALA A 69 -18.06 -11.06 1.50
CA ALA A 69 -17.59 -11.17 2.87
C ALA A 69 -17.73 -12.59 3.46
N SER A 70 -18.16 -13.56 2.64
CA SER A 70 -18.35 -14.95 3.02
C SER A 70 -17.24 -15.84 2.47
N ALA A 71 -16.89 -16.89 3.24
CA ALA A 71 -16.05 -17.99 2.77
C ALA A 71 -16.81 -19.01 1.89
N ASP A 72 -18.14 -18.93 1.87
CA ASP A 72 -18.99 -19.77 1.03
C ASP A 72 -18.90 -19.30 -0.42
N ILE A 73 -18.38 -20.17 -1.29
CA ILE A 73 -18.19 -19.87 -2.71
C ILE A 73 -19.52 -19.74 -3.47
N ASP A 74 -20.59 -20.35 -2.95
CA ASP A 74 -21.93 -20.32 -3.54
C ASP A 74 -22.78 -19.18 -2.97
N ALA A 75 -22.25 -18.42 -2.00
CA ALA A 75 -22.97 -17.29 -1.43
C ALA A 75 -23.25 -16.22 -2.50
N PRO A 76 -24.49 -15.73 -2.61
CA PRO A 76 -24.81 -14.68 -3.53
C PRO A 76 -24.04 -13.40 -3.17
N TYR A 77 -23.54 -12.72 -4.18
CA TYR A 77 -22.88 -11.42 -4.02
C TYR A 77 -23.64 -10.34 -4.78
N THR A 78 -23.67 -9.15 -4.21
CA THR A 78 -24.33 -7.99 -4.81
C THR A 78 -23.41 -6.78 -4.77
N GLN A 79 -23.58 -5.90 -5.75
CA GLN A 79 -22.99 -4.57 -5.62
C GLN A 79 -23.67 -3.83 -4.47
N VAL A 80 -22.86 -3.37 -3.53
CA VAL A 80 -23.31 -2.48 -2.45
C VAL A 80 -23.17 -1.02 -2.87
N SER A 81 -23.70 -0.10 -2.09
CA SER A 81 -23.46 1.33 -2.30
C SER A 81 -22.00 1.69 -1.95
N ILE A 82 -21.57 2.85 -2.43
CA ILE A 82 -20.26 3.40 -2.05
C ILE A 82 -20.19 3.59 -0.53
N GLN A 83 -21.24 4.10 0.09
CA GLN A 83 -21.31 4.26 1.54
C GLN A 83 -21.13 2.93 2.28
N GLU A 84 -21.89 1.90 1.90
CA GLU A 84 -21.79 0.57 2.51
C GLU A 84 -20.40 -0.05 2.34
N MET A 85 -19.72 0.20 1.21
CA MET A 85 -18.37 -0.28 1.00
C MET A 85 -17.36 0.40 1.93
N TYR A 86 -17.43 1.72 2.04
CA TYR A 86 -16.55 2.45 2.96
C TYR A 86 -16.82 2.08 4.43
N ASP A 87 -18.08 1.89 4.81
CA ASP A 87 -18.44 1.43 6.15
C ASP A 87 -17.87 0.04 6.43
N PHE A 88 -17.91 -0.87 5.45
CA PHE A 88 -17.32 -2.20 5.57
C PHE A 88 -15.79 -2.14 5.76
N ILE A 89 -15.08 -1.33 4.97
CA ILE A 89 -13.63 -1.15 5.08
C ILE A 89 -13.26 -0.61 6.46
N ILE A 90 -14.00 0.38 6.94
CA ILE A 90 -13.80 0.98 8.27
C ILE A 90 -14.05 -0.05 9.36
N GLN A 91 -15.16 -0.81 9.27
CA GLN A 91 -15.52 -1.82 10.25
C GLN A 91 -14.46 -2.91 10.33
N ASP A 92 -14.07 -3.51 9.21
CA ASP A 92 -13.03 -4.57 9.19
C ASP A 92 -11.73 -4.09 9.83
N THR A 93 -11.32 -2.87 9.51
CA THR A 93 -10.08 -2.31 10.05
C THR A 93 -10.19 -2.04 11.56
N LYS A 94 -11.33 -1.50 12.03
CA LYS A 94 -11.56 -1.29 13.46
C LYS A 94 -11.63 -2.60 14.24
N GLU A 95 -12.31 -3.60 13.71
CA GLU A 95 -12.37 -4.93 14.33
C GLU A 95 -10.98 -5.58 14.42
N ALA A 96 -10.11 -5.38 13.43
CA ALA A 96 -8.72 -5.85 13.50
C ALA A 96 -7.94 -5.15 14.64
N ILE A 97 -8.16 -3.86 14.84
CA ILE A 97 -7.56 -3.11 15.96
C ILE A 97 -8.08 -3.64 17.30
N GLU A 98 -9.38 -3.88 17.43
CA GLU A 98 -10.02 -4.43 18.63
C GLU A 98 -9.56 -5.86 18.94
N MET A 99 -9.24 -6.64 17.92
CA MET A 99 -8.63 -7.97 18.06
C MET A 99 -7.19 -7.93 18.58
N GLY A 100 -6.57 -6.75 18.60
CA GLY A 100 -5.21 -6.55 19.09
C GLY A 100 -4.16 -6.83 18.03
N ILE A 101 -4.38 -6.35 16.78
CA ILE A 101 -3.33 -6.38 15.75
C ILE A 101 -2.03 -5.82 16.33
N PRO A 102 -0.88 -6.52 16.18
CA PRO A 102 0.35 -6.13 16.86
C PRO A 102 0.90 -4.79 16.34
N ALA A 103 1.55 -4.03 17.23
CA ALA A 103 2.25 -2.80 16.86
C ALA A 103 3.44 -3.08 15.93
N GLN A 104 4.09 -4.23 16.13
CA GLN A 104 5.12 -4.75 15.23
C GLN A 104 4.69 -6.14 14.76
N SER A 105 4.49 -6.29 13.48
CA SER A 105 4.15 -7.58 12.89
C SER A 105 5.38 -8.49 12.77
N MET A 106 5.14 -9.78 12.60
CA MET A 106 6.18 -10.81 12.45
C MET A 106 7.13 -10.50 11.28
N THR A 107 6.60 -9.96 10.21
CA THR A 107 7.38 -9.51 9.02
C THR A 107 6.69 -8.32 8.38
N ALA A 108 7.42 -7.55 7.57
CA ALA A 108 6.87 -6.38 6.87
C ALA A 108 5.69 -6.70 5.92
N ILE A 109 5.52 -7.96 5.52
CA ILE A 109 4.38 -8.40 4.68
C ILE A 109 3.10 -8.73 5.47
N HIS A 110 3.13 -8.59 6.78
CA HIS A 110 1.95 -8.65 7.63
C HIS A 110 1.62 -7.22 8.09
N PRO A 111 0.40 -6.75 7.88
CA PRO A 111 0.04 -5.40 8.32
C PRO A 111 0.13 -5.29 9.84
N ASN A 112 0.64 -4.18 10.33
CA ASN A 112 0.73 -3.87 11.75
C ASN A 112 -0.33 -2.84 12.18
N LEU A 113 -0.33 -2.45 13.44
CA LEU A 113 -1.26 -1.45 13.98
C LEU A 113 -1.13 -0.09 13.25
N GLY A 114 0.10 0.30 12.89
CA GLY A 114 0.36 1.52 12.11
C GLY A 114 -0.29 1.45 10.72
N ALA A 115 -0.22 0.30 10.04
CA ALA A 115 -0.89 0.08 8.75
C ALA A 115 -2.42 0.20 8.88
N ALA A 116 -3.00 -0.35 9.94
CA ALA A 116 -4.44 -0.25 10.18
C ALA A 116 -4.87 1.21 10.42
N TYR A 117 -4.12 1.98 11.19
CA TYR A 117 -4.38 3.40 11.39
C TYR A 117 -4.18 4.21 10.11
N ALA A 118 -3.12 3.95 9.35
CA ALA A 118 -2.88 4.62 8.07
C ALA A 118 -4.00 4.34 7.06
N LEU A 119 -4.52 3.11 7.00
CA LEU A 119 -5.68 2.79 6.17
C LEU A 119 -6.92 3.59 6.60
N LEU A 120 -7.23 3.66 7.89
CA LEU A 120 -8.36 4.46 8.37
C LEU A 120 -8.17 5.95 8.06
N ALA A 121 -6.97 6.49 8.22
CA ALA A 121 -6.67 7.88 7.87
C ALA A 121 -6.96 8.15 6.38
N ARG A 122 -6.50 7.27 5.49
CA ARG A 122 -6.73 7.35 4.03
C ARG A 122 -8.21 7.26 3.67
N VAL A 123 -8.91 6.30 4.24
CA VAL A 123 -10.34 6.09 4.00
C VAL A 123 -11.16 7.30 4.45
N TYR A 124 -10.91 7.81 5.65
CA TYR A 124 -11.60 9.01 6.13
C TYR A 124 -11.25 10.27 5.33
N LEU A 125 -10.02 10.38 4.82
CA LEU A 125 -9.63 11.46 3.91
C LEU A 125 -10.42 11.40 2.59
N GLN A 126 -10.56 10.21 2.00
CA GLN A 126 -11.38 9.99 0.81
C GLN A 126 -12.85 10.34 1.06
N MET A 127 -13.37 10.07 2.25
CA MET A 127 -14.71 10.46 2.68
C MET A 127 -14.84 11.94 3.04
N GLN A 128 -13.77 12.73 2.95
CA GLN A 128 -13.71 14.15 3.36
C GLN A 128 -14.03 14.35 4.85
N ASN A 129 -13.86 13.33 5.67
CA ASN A 129 -13.93 13.42 7.12
C ASN A 129 -12.56 13.75 7.69
N TYR A 130 -12.18 15.01 7.60
CA TYR A 130 -10.82 15.48 7.91
C TYR A 130 -10.44 15.32 9.39
N ASP A 131 -11.40 15.42 10.30
CA ASP A 131 -11.15 15.25 11.74
C ASP A 131 -10.71 13.82 12.06
N GLU A 132 -11.46 12.83 11.56
CA GLU A 132 -11.08 11.43 11.74
C GLU A 132 -9.81 11.07 10.95
N ALA A 133 -9.65 11.61 9.73
CA ALA A 133 -8.43 11.42 8.96
C ALA A 133 -7.19 11.90 9.73
N LEU A 134 -7.25 13.10 10.29
CA LEU A 134 -6.16 13.67 11.10
C LEU A 134 -5.91 12.84 12.37
N ARG A 135 -6.98 12.42 13.05
CA ARG A 135 -6.88 11.60 14.26
C ARG A 135 -6.14 10.29 13.99
N TYR A 136 -6.54 9.56 12.94
CA TYR A 136 -5.91 8.28 12.61
C TYR A 136 -4.51 8.45 11.99
N ALA A 137 -4.24 9.53 11.26
CA ALA A 137 -2.90 9.85 10.80
C ALA A 137 -1.92 10.05 11.97
N ASN A 138 -2.34 10.80 12.99
CA ASN A 138 -1.52 10.97 14.20
C ASN A 138 -1.30 9.64 14.93
N LEU A 139 -2.32 8.79 15.07
CA LEU A 139 -2.17 7.46 15.68
C LEU A 139 -1.20 6.56 14.88
N ALA A 140 -1.19 6.68 13.55
CA ALA A 140 -0.20 5.96 12.73
C ALA A 140 1.22 6.48 12.98
N LEU A 141 1.41 7.80 13.01
CA LEU A 141 2.71 8.42 13.29
C LEU A 141 3.22 8.12 14.73
N GLU A 142 2.32 7.91 15.69
CA GLU A 142 2.70 7.42 17.02
C GLU A 142 3.29 5.99 16.99
N GLN A 143 2.92 5.17 16.00
CA GLN A 143 3.51 3.83 15.85
C GLN A 143 4.88 3.89 15.19
N ASN A 144 5.04 4.72 14.17
CA ASN A 144 6.31 4.94 13.47
C ASN A 144 6.30 6.32 12.80
N ASN A 145 7.26 7.17 13.14
CA ASN A 145 7.47 8.48 12.54
C ASN A 145 8.87 8.64 11.95
N GLN A 146 9.58 7.55 11.77
CA GLN A 146 10.91 7.57 11.19
C GLN A 146 10.84 7.90 9.71
N LEU A 147 11.79 8.71 9.24
CA LEU A 147 12.00 9.01 7.84
C LEU A 147 13.36 8.49 7.41
N PHE A 148 13.43 8.01 6.17
CA PHE A 148 14.69 7.60 5.56
C PHE A 148 15.51 8.83 5.17
N ASP A 149 16.80 8.80 5.48
CA ASP A 149 17.71 9.89 5.11
C ASP A 149 18.18 9.76 3.65
N TRP A 150 17.39 10.34 2.75
CA TRP A 150 17.70 10.36 1.33
C TRP A 150 18.94 11.20 1.00
N ASN A 151 19.30 12.19 1.82
CA ASN A 151 20.50 12.99 1.60
C ASN A 151 21.76 12.16 1.86
N ALA A 152 21.80 11.47 3.01
CA ALA A 152 22.91 10.56 3.32
C ALA A 152 23.03 9.45 2.29
N PHE A 153 21.91 8.87 1.86
CA PHE A 153 21.90 7.85 0.81
C PHE A 153 22.44 8.38 -0.52
N TYR A 154 22.03 9.58 -0.94
CA TYR A 154 22.52 10.19 -2.19
C TYR A 154 24.01 10.50 -2.10
N GLU A 155 24.50 11.07 -1.00
CA GLU A 155 25.91 11.36 -0.80
C GLU A 155 26.79 10.11 -0.86
N GLU A 156 26.33 9.02 -0.23
CA GLU A 156 27.05 7.74 -0.23
C GLU A 156 27.13 7.12 -1.64
N HIS A 157 26.08 7.26 -2.45
CA HIS A 157 25.97 6.58 -3.73
C HIS A 157 26.13 7.49 -4.95
N GLN A 158 26.44 8.78 -4.76
CA GLN A 158 26.47 9.79 -5.82
C GLN A 158 27.32 9.37 -7.02
N ALA A 159 28.52 8.84 -6.79
CA ALA A 159 29.42 8.43 -7.87
C ALA A 159 28.82 7.30 -8.73
N ALA A 160 28.08 6.37 -8.12
CA ALA A 160 27.41 5.30 -8.85
C ALA A 160 26.12 5.81 -9.53
N ILE A 161 25.41 6.76 -8.91
CA ILE A 161 24.22 7.39 -9.48
C ILE A 161 24.59 8.23 -10.72
N ASP A 162 25.73 8.88 -10.73
CA ASP A 162 26.19 9.73 -11.83
C ASP A 162 26.78 8.92 -12.99
N GLU A 163 27.18 7.67 -12.75
CA GLU A 163 27.71 6.77 -13.78
C GLU A 163 26.71 5.64 -14.12
N PRO A 164 25.99 5.75 -15.26
CA PRO A 164 24.93 4.78 -15.62
C PRO A 164 25.36 3.30 -15.59
N ASP A 165 26.62 3.01 -15.93
CA ASP A 165 27.15 1.64 -15.96
C ASP A 165 27.42 1.04 -14.56
N ASN A 166 27.39 1.84 -13.50
CA ASN A 166 27.59 1.41 -12.13
C ASN A 166 26.29 1.26 -11.33
N TYR A 167 25.18 1.50 -11.98
CA TYR A 167 23.85 1.55 -11.38
C TYR A 167 23.42 0.25 -10.72
N ASP A 168 23.79 -0.88 -11.33
CA ASP A 168 23.45 -2.24 -10.85
C ASP A 168 24.07 -2.57 -9.48
N LYS A 169 24.94 -1.71 -8.97
CA LYS A 169 25.62 -1.90 -7.69
C LYS A 169 24.91 -1.23 -6.52
N ILE A 170 23.94 -0.38 -6.79
CA ILE A 170 23.19 0.31 -5.73
C ILE A 170 22.04 -0.59 -5.28
N VAL A 171 22.05 -0.95 -3.99
CA VAL A 171 20.94 -1.67 -3.37
C VAL A 171 19.85 -0.68 -3.02
N THR A 172 18.63 -0.92 -3.49
CA THR A 172 17.49 -0.07 -3.10
C THR A 172 17.30 -0.10 -1.59
N PRO A 173 17.11 1.07 -0.94
CA PRO A 173 16.79 1.09 0.49
C PRO A 173 15.35 0.60 0.78
N MET A 174 14.48 0.58 -0.23
CA MET A 174 13.07 0.19 -0.10
C MET A 174 12.92 -1.33 -0.03
N GLN A 175 13.46 -1.93 1.04
CA GLN A 175 13.45 -3.36 1.35
C GLN A 175 12.44 -3.67 2.46
N TYR A 176 12.45 -4.92 2.95
CA TYR A 176 11.62 -5.35 4.07
C TYR A 176 11.84 -4.56 5.37
N ASP A 177 13.06 -4.12 5.59
CA ASP A 177 13.52 -3.38 6.75
C ASP A 177 13.55 -1.86 6.54
N TYR A 178 12.95 -1.39 5.45
CA TYR A 178 12.85 0.03 5.20
C TYR A 178 12.13 0.74 6.35
N VAL A 179 12.77 1.76 6.90
CA VAL A 179 12.39 2.39 8.17
C VAL A 179 10.98 3.00 8.18
N GLU A 180 10.45 3.37 7.00
CA GLU A 180 9.11 3.95 6.85
C GLU A 180 8.01 2.90 6.69
N ASN A 181 8.34 1.59 6.60
CA ASN A 181 7.34 0.57 6.35
C ASN A 181 6.42 0.34 7.55
N TYR A 182 5.12 0.47 7.33
CA TYR A 182 4.07 -0.14 8.17
C TYR A 182 3.65 -1.51 7.63
N TYR A 183 3.67 -1.65 6.31
CA TYR A 183 3.25 -2.84 5.59
C TYR A 183 3.83 -2.82 4.19
N LEU A 184 4.43 -3.91 3.77
CA LEU A 184 5.02 -4.07 2.45
C LEU A 184 4.18 -5.00 1.59
N ARG A 185 3.75 -4.50 0.45
CA ARG A 185 3.07 -5.29 -0.58
C ARG A 185 3.97 -5.47 -1.80
N TYR A 186 3.98 -6.66 -2.35
CA TYR A 186 4.76 -6.96 -3.55
C TYR A 186 3.96 -6.74 -4.82
N GLY A 187 4.60 -6.14 -5.82
CA GLY A 187 4.13 -6.10 -7.20
C GLY A 187 4.89 -7.08 -8.09
N VAL A 188 4.41 -7.28 -9.30
CA VAL A 188 5.12 -8.04 -10.34
C VAL A 188 6.04 -7.07 -11.08
N GLN A 189 7.33 -7.36 -11.12
CA GLN A 189 8.36 -6.51 -11.73
C GLN A 189 8.03 -6.10 -13.19
N SER A 190 7.41 -6.99 -13.97
CA SER A 190 7.02 -6.71 -15.36
C SER A 190 6.04 -5.55 -15.52
N ASN A 191 5.34 -5.15 -14.46
CA ASN A 191 4.44 -4.01 -14.48
C ASN A 191 5.15 -2.66 -14.30
N PHE A 192 6.44 -2.69 -13.97
CA PHE A 192 7.28 -1.52 -13.72
C PHE A 192 8.45 -1.44 -14.69
N ASP A 193 8.35 -2.13 -15.82
CA ASP A 193 9.35 -1.98 -16.87
C ASP A 193 9.40 -0.53 -17.31
N SER A 194 10.61 -0.05 -17.41
CA SER A 194 11.05 1.33 -17.55
C SER A 194 10.39 2.17 -18.65
N TYR A 195 9.61 1.56 -19.51
CA TYR A 195 8.90 2.25 -20.59
C TYR A 195 7.57 2.89 -20.17
N GLU A 196 6.98 2.43 -19.06
CA GLU A 196 5.63 2.85 -18.68
C GLU A 196 5.59 3.95 -17.63
N TYR A 197 6.70 4.18 -16.88
CA TYR A 197 6.73 5.09 -15.74
C TYR A 197 7.78 6.19 -15.89
N ASN A 198 7.69 6.92 -17.00
CA ASN A 198 8.55 8.07 -17.22
C ASN A 198 7.90 9.33 -16.64
N ILE A 199 8.72 10.22 -16.11
CA ILE A 199 8.27 11.53 -15.67
C ILE A 199 8.55 12.56 -16.78
N PRO A 200 7.52 13.22 -17.33
CA PRO A 200 7.73 14.37 -18.22
C PRO A 200 8.55 15.48 -17.54
N VAL A 201 9.36 16.18 -18.30
CA VAL A 201 10.26 17.21 -17.75
C VAL A 201 9.51 18.25 -16.93
N GLU A 202 8.36 18.73 -17.40
CA GLU A 202 7.54 19.71 -16.69
C GLU A 202 6.94 19.18 -15.37
N ARG A 203 6.91 17.87 -15.18
CA ARG A 203 6.54 17.26 -13.90
C ARG A 203 7.73 17.15 -12.96
N ALA A 204 8.90 16.85 -13.51
CA ALA A 204 10.15 16.80 -12.77
C ALA A 204 10.54 18.17 -12.19
N GLU A 205 10.24 19.25 -12.90
CA GLU A 205 10.46 20.63 -12.44
C GLU A 205 9.69 21.03 -11.17
N ARG A 206 8.78 20.18 -10.69
CA ARG A 206 8.07 20.37 -9.41
C ARG A 206 8.87 19.92 -8.19
N PHE A 207 9.90 19.13 -8.41
CA PHE A 207 10.85 18.81 -7.35
C PHE A 207 11.77 20.02 -7.13
N GLU A 208 12.12 20.29 -5.89
CA GLU A 208 13.09 21.33 -5.56
C GLU A 208 14.46 20.95 -6.13
N GLU A 209 15.25 21.98 -6.50
CA GLU A 209 16.62 21.76 -6.94
C GLU A 209 17.43 21.09 -5.83
N GLY A 210 18.08 19.96 -6.15
CA GLY A 210 18.86 19.20 -5.17
C GLY A 210 18.03 18.20 -4.35
N ASP A 211 16.75 17.97 -4.64
CA ASP A 211 15.96 16.95 -3.94
C ASP A 211 16.59 15.57 -4.13
N ALA A 212 17.20 15.05 -3.06
CA ALA A 212 17.92 13.77 -3.07
C ALA A 212 17.01 12.59 -3.43
N ARG A 213 15.71 12.65 -3.11
CA ARG A 213 14.72 11.62 -3.49
C ARG A 213 14.58 11.54 -5.00
N PHE A 214 14.57 12.70 -5.67
CA PHE A 214 14.50 12.77 -7.12
C PHE A 214 15.85 12.37 -7.75
N LEU A 215 16.93 12.93 -7.28
CA LEU A 215 18.28 12.67 -7.80
C LEU A 215 18.68 11.21 -7.70
N SER A 216 18.27 10.53 -6.64
CA SER A 216 18.55 9.11 -6.41
C SER A 216 17.72 8.17 -7.29
N ARG A 217 16.64 8.64 -7.89
CA ARG A 217 15.64 7.79 -8.58
C ARG A 217 15.50 8.02 -10.06
N TRP A 218 15.85 9.21 -10.56
CA TRP A 218 15.49 9.62 -11.90
C TRP A 218 16.67 10.19 -12.67
N LYS A 219 16.83 9.79 -13.92
CA LYS A 219 17.82 10.32 -14.85
C LYS A 219 17.14 10.88 -16.10
N LEU A 220 17.64 12.02 -16.53
CA LEU A 220 17.20 12.63 -17.79
C LEU A 220 17.65 11.75 -18.96
N LYS A 221 16.69 11.39 -19.80
CA LYS A 221 16.92 10.71 -21.09
C LYS A 221 16.49 11.64 -22.21
N VAL A 222 17.30 11.68 -23.26
CA VAL A 222 16.99 12.35 -24.51
C VAL A 222 16.96 11.29 -25.57
N ASP A 223 15.78 11.02 -26.10
CA ASP A 223 15.58 10.11 -27.22
C ASP A 223 15.13 10.90 -28.45
N ASN A 224 15.27 10.36 -29.64
CA ASN A 224 15.24 11.02 -30.96
C ASN A 224 14.19 12.12 -31.16
N ASN A 225 13.09 12.13 -30.40
CA ASN A 225 12.06 13.18 -30.45
C ASN A 225 11.47 13.56 -29.10
N ASP A 226 11.99 13.04 -27.98
CA ASP A 226 11.40 13.28 -26.66
C ASP A 226 12.44 13.40 -25.58
N THR A 227 12.14 14.18 -24.56
CA THR A 227 12.98 14.36 -23.37
C THR A 227 12.14 14.06 -22.14
N TYR A 228 12.58 13.12 -21.34
CA TYR A 228 11.86 12.67 -20.14
C TYR A 228 12.82 12.18 -19.07
N TYR A 229 12.32 12.08 -17.83
CA TYR A 229 13.06 11.43 -16.76
C TYR A 229 12.65 9.97 -16.67
N LYS A 230 13.63 9.09 -16.83
CA LYS A 230 13.48 7.65 -16.70
C LYS A 230 13.84 7.22 -15.29
N ALA A 231 13.04 6.31 -14.73
CA ALA A 231 13.42 5.65 -13.49
C ALA A 231 14.74 4.92 -13.65
N LEU A 232 15.56 4.99 -12.63
CA LEU A 232 16.82 4.30 -12.60
C LEU A 232 16.55 2.81 -12.35
N GLU A 233 16.73 2.01 -13.38
CA GLU A 233 16.17 0.66 -13.53
C GLU A 233 16.67 -0.35 -12.51
N SER A 234 17.95 -0.31 -12.19
CA SER A 234 18.59 -1.42 -11.48
C SER A 234 18.54 -1.27 -9.96
N GLY A 235 18.66 -0.06 -9.44
CA GLY A 235 18.77 0.17 -8.00
C GLY A 235 17.48 0.03 -7.23
N PHE A 236 16.33 0.31 -7.86
CA PHE A 236 15.04 0.37 -7.17
C PHE A 236 14.13 -0.83 -7.41
N PHE A 237 14.38 -1.61 -8.45
CA PHE A 237 13.46 -2.64 -8.90
C PHE A 237 14.07 -4.03 -9.07
N ASN A 238 15.37 -4.20 -8.80
CA ASN A 238 16.07 -5.43 -9.17
C ASN A 238 16.51 -6.25 -7.95
N HIS A 239 15.56 -6.81 -7.21
CA HIS A 239 15.84 -7.88 -6.27
C HIS A 239 14.82 -9.00 -6.42
N GLY A 240 15.13 -9.93 -7.33
CA GLY A 240 14.43 -11.22 -7.36
C GLY A 240 12.94 -11.17 -7.64
N GLY A 241 12.46 -10.18 -8.36
CA GLY A 241 11.07 -10.09 -8.79
C GLY A 241 10.09 -9.51 -7.75
N LEU A 242 10.58 -8.80 -6.74
CA LEU A 242 9.75 -8.31 -5.65
C LEU A 242 10.03 -6.85 -5.36
N THR A 243 9.29 -5.93 -5.99
CA THR A 243 9.40 -4.52 -5.59
C THR A 243 8.16 -3.70 -5.92
N THR A 244 7.37 -3.42 -4.94
CA THR A 244 6.73 -2.12 -4.74
C THR A 244 6.37 -1.97 -3.29
N CYS A 245 6.90 -0.93 -2.66
CA CYS A 245 6.40 -0.43 -1.39
C CYS A 245 5.18 0.45 -1.67
N GLU A 246 4.06 0.18 -1.06
CA GLU A 246 2.94 1.11 -0.88
C GLU A 246 2.89 1.56 0.58
#